data_7c0581dedf181d252bdb656fc5ca0cce
#
_entry.id   7c0581dedf181d252bdb656fc5ca0cce
#
_cell.length_a   1.000
_cell.length_b   1.000
_cell.length_c   1.000
_cell.angle_alpha   90.00
_cell.angle_beta   90.00
_cell.angle_gamma   90.00
#
_symmetry.space_group_name_H-M   'P 1'
#
loop_
_entity.id
_entity.type
_entity.pdbx_description
1 polymer ?
#
loop_
_entity_poly.entity_id
_entity_poly.type
_entity_poly.pdbx_seq_one_letter_code
_entity_poly.pdbx_strand_id
1 'polypeptide(L)'
;IFYVGGKKTGNEQDQYYCNQMYVEVYTPQKKKHPYPIIMLHGAGQTAVNWLITPDGRMGWADYFIAHGYEVYLAEQPARGRSAWHPEVNGKTMHHTIVSLERFTSNQGKWPQSKKHTQWPEGEEALEQFLSSQVEYLPSNRDSQQLVLEAGRELLKLIGPAILMTHSQAGP
;
A
#
# COMPACT_ATOMS: atom_id res chain seq x y z
N ILE A 1 -15.98 -0.73 -0.23
CA ILE A 1 -14.90 -1.33 -1.05
C ILE A 1 -15.32 -1.27 -2.50
N PHE A 2 -14.37 -0.93 -3.40
CA PHE A 2 -14.56 -0.92 -4.85
C PHE A 2 -13.21 -1.02 -5.59
N TYR A 3 -13.26 -1.13 -6.91
CA TYR A 3 -12.09 -1.13 -7.78
C TYR A 3 -12.16 0.01 -8.77
N VAL A 4 -11.04 0.63 -9.10
CA VAL A 4 -10.93 1.68 -10.11
C VAL A 4 -9.83 1.40 -11.11
N GLY A 5 -9.93 2.01 -12.28
CA GLY A 5 -8.97 1.79 -13.37
C GLY A 5 -8.99 0.35 -13.87
N GLY A 6 -7.86 -0.07 -14.36
CA GLY A 6 -7.72 -1.39 -14.97
C GLY A 6 -8.32 -1.48 -16.37
N LYS A 7 -8.13 -2.62 -16.99
CA LYS A 7 -8.64 -2.90 -18.33
C LYS A 7 -8.95 -4.37 -18.51
N LYS A 8 -9.85 -4.67 -19.43
CA LYS A 8 -10.02 -6.04 -19.92
C LYS A 8 -8.84 -6.42 -20.81
N THR A 9 -8.36 -7.63 -20.65
CA THR A 9 -7.30 -8.23 -21.43
C THR A 9 -7.65 -9.69 -21.75
N GLY A 10 -6.85 -10.36 -22.59
CA GLY A 10 -7.13 -11.73 -23.06
C GLY A 10 -7.81 -11.75 -24.43
N ASN A 11 -8.19 -12.95 -24.89
CA ASN A 11 -8.95 -13.17 -26.11
C ASN A 11 -10.46 -13.24 -25.82
N GLU A 12 -11.30 -13.36 -26.85
CA GLU A 12 -12.76 -13.36 -26.69
C GLU A 12 -13.31 -14.47 -25.76
N GLN A 13 -12.60 -15.57 -25.61
CA GLN A 13 -13.01 -16.71 -24.80
C GLN A 13 -12.41 -16.71 -23.39
N ASP A 14 -11.36 -15.92 -23.18
CA ASP A 14 -10.62 -15.87 -21.91
C ASP A 14 -10.28 -14.42 -21.54
N GLN A 15 -11.33 -13.62 -21.28
CA GLN A 15 -11.18 -12.22 -20.87
C GLN A 15 -11.15 -12.09 -19.36
N TYR A 16 -10.21 -11.28 -18.89
CA TYR A 16 -10.10 -10.94 -17.46
C TYR A 16 -9.72 -9.47 -17.28
N TYR A 17 -9.90 -8.95 -16.06
CA TYR A 17 -9.45 -7.61 -15.68
C TYR A 17 -8.04 -7.64 -15.13
N CYS A 18 -7.23 -6.65 -15.49
CA CYS A 18 -5.89 -6.44 -14.95
C CYS A 18 -5.63 -4.96 -14.68
N ASN A 19 -4.62 -4.67 -13.85
CA ASN A 19 -4.15 -3.32 -13.50
C ASN A 19 -5.21 -2.44 -12.80
N GLN A 20 -6.26 -3.04 -12.24
CA GLN A 20 -7.20 -2.34 -11.36
C GLN A 20 -6.55 -2.04 -10.01
N MET A 21 -7.01 -0.97 -9.38
CA MET A 21 -6.65 -0.58 -8.02
C MET A 21 -7.79 -0.92 -7.08
N TYR A 22 -7.53 -1.76 -6.08
CA TYR A 22 -8.44 -1.99 -4.97
C TYR A 22 -8.47 -0.77 -4.05
N VAL A 23 -9.65 -0.38 -3.64
CA VAL A 23 -9.85 0.75 -2.72
C VAL A 23 -10.83 0.38 -1.62
N GLU A 24 -10.42 0.60 -0.39
CA GLU A 24 -11.20 0.41 0.81
C GLU A 24 -11.46 1.76 1.48
N VAL A 25 -12.71 2.08 1.81
CA VAL A 25 -13.11 3.39 2.32
C VAL A 25 -13.57 3.28 3.75
N TYR A 26 -13.06 4.15 4.57
CA TYR A 26 -13.45 4.34 5.97
C TYR A 26 -14.02 5.75 6.15
N THR A 27 -15.29 5.81 6.48
CA THR A 27 -16.01 7.06 6.71
C THR A 27 -16.14 7.31 8.21
N PRO A 28 -15.67 8.45 8.74
CA PRO A 28 -15.81 8.77 10.15
C PRO A 28 -17.29 9.01 10.50
N GLN A 29 -17.65 8.73 11.76
CA GLN A 29 -19.02 9.04 12.23
C GLN A 29 -19.42 10.51 12.02
N LYS A 30 -18.46 11.42 12.17
CA LYS A 30 -18.64 12.84 11.89
C LYS A 30 -17.50 13.35 11.02
N LYS A 31 -17.79 13.59 9.75
CA LYS A 31 -16.85 14.19 8.81
C LYS A 31 -16.58 15.65 9.19
N LYS A 32 -15.31 16.00 9.42
CA LYS A 32 -14.87 17.35 9.82
C LYS A 32 -14.06 18.06 8.75
N HIS A 33 -13.58 17.32 7.73
CA HIS A 33 -12.69 17.84 6.70
C HIS A 33 -13.29 17.64 5.32
N PRO A 34 -13.16 18.63 4.41
CA PRO A 34 -13.79 18.58 3.09
C PRO A 34 -13.11 17.58 2.15
N TYR A 35 -11.81 17.36 2.32
CA TYR A 35 -11.01 16.49 1.47
C TYR A 35 -10.71 15.17 2.18
N PRO A 36 -10.90 14.02 1.51
CA PRO A 36 -10.48 12.73 2.03
C PRO A 36 -8.96 12.58 1.94
N ILE A 37 -8.42 11.59 2.65
CA ILE A 37 -7.03 11.17 2.55
C ILE A 37 -6.96 9.86 1.77
N ILE A 38 -6.18 9.82 0.69
CA ILE A 38 -5.81 8.58 -0.01
C ILE A 38 -4.46 8.14 0.53
N MET A 39 -4.37 6.91 1.04
CA MET A 39 -3.14 6.34 1.57
C MET A 39 -2.63 5.25 0.62
N LEU A 40 -1.39 5.41 0.13
CA LEU A 40 -0.69 4.50 -0.77
C LEU A 40 0.56 3.93 -0.11
N HIS A 41 0.63 2.61 -0.05
CA HIS A 41 1.73 1.86 0.56
C HIS A 41 3.01 1.82 -0.28
N GLY A 42 4.13 1.42 0.34
CA GLY A 42 5.43 1.24 -0.31
C GLY A 42 5.63 -0.11 -0.99
N ALA A 43 6.88 -0.35 -1.43
CA ALA A 43 7.28 -1.63 -2.01
C ALA A 43 7.15 -2.78 -1.00
N GLY A 44 6.74 -3.94 -1.47
CA GLY A 44 6.57 -5.13 -0.64
C GLY A 44 5.43 -5.08 0.37
N GLN A 45 4.60 -4.04 0.33
CA GLN A 45 3.52 -3.81 1.30
C GLN A 45 2.14 -3.74 0.65
N THR A 46 1.11 -3.72 1.49
CA THR A 46 -0.30 -3.52 1.12
C THR A 46 -0.91 -2.43 2.00
N ALA A 47 -2.20 -2.16 1.83
CA ALA A 47 -2.92 -1.20 2.66
C ALA A 47 -2.94 -1.56 4.16
N VAL A 48 -2.65 -2.81 4.51
CA VAL A 48 -2.59 -3.30 5.90
C VAL A 48 -1.63 -2.48 6.77
N ASN A 49 -0.52 -1.99 6.21
CA ASN A 49 0.44 -1.19 6.97
C ASN A 49 -0.07 0.19 7.43
N TRP A 50 -1.21 0.63 6.93
CA TRP A 50 -1.91 1.81 7.42
C TRP A 50 -2.93 1.52 8.52
N LEU A 51 -3.37 0.25 8.63
CA LEU A 51 -4.40 -0.19 9.57
C LEU A 51 -3.85 -0.60 10.93
N ILE A 52 -2.69 -1.27 10.93
CA ILE A 52 -2.16 -1.89 12.14
C ILE A 52 -0.63 -1.89 12.13
N THR A 53 -0.03 -1.78 13.30
CA THR A 53 1.39 -2.02 13.50
C THR A 53 1.68 -3.51 13.76
N PRO A 54 2.92 -3.99 13.55
CA PRO A 54 3.25 -5.40 13.77
C PRO A 54 2.98 -5.93 15.19
N ASP A 55 2.96 -5.04 16.18
CA ASP A 55 2.64 -5.33 17.59
C ASP A 55 1.17 -5.11 17.96
N GLY A 56 0.29 -4.95 16.97
CA GLY A 56 -1.15 -4.90 17.14
C GLY A 56 -1.73 -3.53 17.54
N ARG A 57 -0.94 -2.47 17.56
CA ARG A 57 -1.47 -1.11 17.79
C ARG A 57 -2.19 -0.60 16.54
N MET A 58 -3.18 0.26 16.72
CA MET A 58 -3.89 0.95 15.64
C MET A 58 -2.92 1.73 14.75
N GLY A 59 -3.15 1.67 13.43
CA GLY A 59 -2.36 2.36 12.44
C GLY A 59 -2.77 3.83 12.24
N TRP A 60 -2.17 4.45 11.26
CA TRP A 60 -2.43 5.87 10.95
C TRP A 60 -3.84 6.10 10.39
N ALA A 61 -4.43 5.12 9.73
CA ALA A 61 -5.80 5.22 9.23
C ALA A 61 -6.77 5.52 10.37
N ASP A 62 -6.70 4.77 11.47
CA ASP A 62 -7.55 4.97 12.65
C ASP A 62 -7.39 6.36 13.25
N TYR A 63 -6.15 6.86 13.32
CA TYR A 63 -5.88 8.21 13.81
C TYR A 63 -6.63 9.26 12.98
N PHE A 64 -6.55 9.22 11.66
CA PHE A 64 -7.20 10.18 10.79
C PHE A 64 -8.72 10.04 10.79
N ILE A 65 -9.25 8.82 10.84
CA ILE A 65 -10.68 8.55 10.96
C ILE A 65 -11.23 9.15 12.26
N ALA A 66 -10.55 8.94 13.40
CA ALA A 66 -10.93 9.50 14.69
C ALA A 66 -10.92 11.04 14.69
N HIS A 67 -10.08 11.66 13.86
CA HIS A 67 -10.03 13.10 13.68
C HIS A 67 -11.04 13.66 12.64
N GLY A 68 -11.85 12.79 12.05
CA GLY A 68 -12.95 13.19 11.16
C GLY A 68 -12.57 13.28 9.68
N TYR A 69 -11.47 12.66 9.28
CA TYR A 69 -11.15 12.46 7.86
C TYR A 69 -11.81 11.19 7.33
N GLU A 70 -12.33 11.28 6.13
CA GLU A 70 -12.64 10.11 5.32
C GLU A 70 -11.31 9.57 4.74
N VAL A 71 -11.08 8.27 4.85
CA VAL A 71 -9.81 7.63 4.46
C VAL A 71 -10.05 6.59 3.38
N TYR A 72 -9.29 6.68 2.31
CA TYR A 72 -9.24 5.73 1.20
C TYR A 72 -7.92 4.96 1.27
N LEU A 73 -7.97 3.68 1.59
CA LEU A 73 -6.83 2.79 1.56
C LEU A 73 -6.74 2.16 0.18
N ALA A 74 -5.75 2.56 -0.59
CA ALA A 74 -5.57 2.09 -1.96
C ALA A 74 -4.39 1.12 -2.06
N GLU A 75 -4.59 0.00 -2.74
CA GLU A 75 -3.51 -0.93 -3.08
C GLU A 75 -3.05 -0.68 -4.50
N GLN A 76 -1.75 -0.51 -4.67
CA GLN A 76 -1.15 -0.32 -5.99
C GLN A 76 -1.56 -1.46 -6.94
N PRO A 77 -1.85 -1.20 -8.22
CA PRO A 77 -2.10 -2.28 -9.18
C PRO A 77 -0.98 -3.33 -9.19
N ALA A 78 -1.33 -4.57 -9.46
CA ALA A 78 -0.45 -5.73 -9.37
C ALA A 78 0.13 -5.98 -7.96
N ARG A 79 -0.66 -5.66 -6.91
CA ARG A 79 -0.27 -5.81 -5.51
C ARG A 79 -1.45 -6.26 -4.65
N GLY A 80 -1.23 -7.19 -3.73
CA GLY A 80 -2.25 -7.59 -2.75
C GLY A 80 -3.59 -7.92 -3.39
N ARG A 81 -4.64 -7.18 -3.00
CA ARG A 81 -6.00 -7.33 -3.54
C ARG A 81 -6.21 -6.68 -4.93
N SER A 82 -5.23 -5.92 -5.41
CA SER A 82 -5.14 -5.42 -6.79
C SER A 82 -4.39 -6.45 -7.64
N ALA A 83 -5.09 -7.49 -8.10
CA ALA A 83 -4.51 -8.73 -8.63
C ALA A 83 -3.36 -8.52 -9.63
N TRP A 84 -2.29 -9.29 -9.41
CA TRP A 84 -1.17 -9.43 -10.35
C TRP A 84 -1.45 -10.54 -11.36
N HIS A 85 -1.05 -10.31 -12.60
CA HIS A 85 -1.17 -11.27 -13.69
C HIS A 85 0.16 -11.40 -14.44
N PRO A 86 0.82 -12.56 -14.43
CA PRO A 86 2.17 -12.73 -14.97
C PRO A 86 2.29 -12.37 -16.45
N GLU A 87 1.27 -12.65 -17.25
CA GLU A 87 1.23 -12.37 -18.68
C GLU A 87 1.16 -10.86 -18.98
N VAL A 88 0.68 -10.07 -18.04
CA VAL A 88 0.50 -8.60 -18.18
C VAL A 88 1.58 -7.83 -17.46
N ASN A 89 1.87 -8.23 -16.23
CA ASN A 89 2.74 -7.49 -15.33
C ASN A 89 4.17 -8.03 -15.26
N GLY A 90 4.42 -9.21 -15.86
CA GLY A 90 5.71 -9.86 -15.86
C GLY A 90 6.09 -10.44 -14.48
N LYS A 91 7.38 -10.54 -14.24
CA LYS A 91 7.91 -11.12 -13.00
C LYS A 91 7.78 -10.16 -11.82
N THR A 92 7.62 -10.74 -10.65
CA THR A 92 7.68 -10.03 -9.37
C THR A 92 9.03 -10.22 -8.68
N MET A 93 9.27 -9.42 -7.65
CA MET A 93 10.34 -9.60 -6.69
C MET A 93 9.79 -9.48 -5.26
N HIS A 94 10.57 -9.90 -4.27
CA HIS A 94 10.23 -9.80 -2.86
C HIS A 94 11.39 -9.20 -2.06
N HIS A 95 11.09 -8.68 -0.90
CA HIS A 95 12.10 -8.32 0.08
C HIS A 95 12.65 -9.58 0.78
N THR A 96 13.96 -9.64 0.96
CA THR A 96 14.59 -10.65 1.82
C THR A 96 14.60 -10.15 3.26
N ILE A 97 14.67 -11.07 4.23
CA ILE A 97 14.81 -10.72 5.65
C ILE A 97 15.98 -9.77 5.85
N VAL A 98 17.14 -10.08 5.24
CA VAL A 98 18.35 -9.25 5.33
C VAL A 98 18.14 -7.84 4.77
N SER A 99 17.37 -7.69 3.69
CA SER A 99 17.09 -6.37 3.12
C SER A 99 16.20 -5.52 4.02
N LEU A 100 15.41 -6.14 4.91
CA LEU A 100 14.51 -5.49 5.85
C LEU A 100 15.15 -5.18 7.21
N GLU A 101 16.31 -5.75 7.55
CA GLU A 101 17.02 -5.50 8.81
C GLU A 101 17.24 -4.00 9.07
N ARG A 102 17.46 -3.21 8.03
CA ARG A 102 17.64 -1.76 8.14
C ARG A 102 16.43 -1.03 8.73
N PHE A 103 15.25 -1.63 8.69
CA PHE A 103 14.02 -1.06 9.24
C PHE A 103 13.64 -1.63 10.59
N THR A 104 14.06 -2.87 10.87
CA THR A 104 13.60 -3.66 12.00
C THR A 104 14.63 -3.81 13.12
N SER A 105 15.89 -3.40 12.90
CA SER A 105 16.95 -3.56 13.89
C SER A 105 17.63 -2.24 14.22
N ASN A 106 17.70 -1.92 15.51
CA ASN A 106 18.50 -0.81 16.03
C ASN A 106 20.00 -1.18 16.18
N GLN A 107 20.35 -2.44 15.98
CA GLN A 107 21.71 -3.00 16.08
C GLN A 107 22.28 -3.37 14.72
N GLY A 108 21.58 -3.10 13.63
CA GLY A 108 21.96 -3.47 12.28
C GLY A 108 23.22 -2.75 11.78
N LYS A 109 23.73 -3.22 10.64
CA LYS A 109 24.90 -2.65 9.93
C LYS A 109 24.63 -1.28 9.31
N TRP A 110 23.40 -0.88 9.28
CA TRP A 110 22.92 0.40 8.77
C TRP A 110 23.29 1.54 9.74
N PRO A 111 24.00 2.59 9.29
CA PRO A 111 24.56 3.61 10.20
C PRO A 111 23.54 4.33 11.09
N GLN A 112 22.31 4.48 10.59
CA GLN A 112 21.23 5.17 11.29
C GLN A 112 20.36 4.23 12.15
N SER A 113 20.59 2.93 12.14
CA SER A 113 19.80 1.93 12.87
C SER A 113 19.65 2.25 14.36
N LYS A 114 20.70 2.80 15.00
CA LYS A 114 20.69 3.22 16.41
C LYS A 114 19.68 4.32 16.73
N LYS A 115 19.13 5.00 15.71
CA LYS A 115 18.09 6.03 15.87
C LYS A 115 16.68 5.46 15.86
N HIS A 116 16.52 4.17 15.55
CA HIS A 116 15.23 3.51 15.58
C HIS A 116 14.79 3.30 17.03
N THR A 117 13.77 4.04 17.45
CA THR A 117 13.24 4.00 18.81
C THR A 117 11.78 3.56 18.89
N GLN A 118 11.12 3.37 17.73
CA GLN A 118 9.69 3.08 17.65
C GLN A 118 9.38 1.68 17.13
N TRP A 119 10.41 0.94 16.74
CA TRP A 119 10.23 -0.47 16.37
C TRP A 119 9.84 -1.27 17.62
N PRO A 120 8.77 -2.07 17.56
CA PRO A 120 8.35 -2.87 18.70
C PRO A 120 9.39 -3.94 19.05
N GLU A 121 9.51 -4.24 20.32
CA GLU A 121 10.40 -5.29 20.81
C GLU A 121 9.76 -6.68 20.63
N GLY A 122 10.62 -7.71 20.45
CA GLY A 122 10.23 -9.11 20.40
C GLY A 122 10.17 -9.72 18.99
N GLU A 123 10.33 -11.03 18.95
CA GLU A 123 10.33 -11.81 17.70
C GLU A 123 8.96 -11.83 17.03
N GLU A 124 7.88 -11.86 17.81
CA GLU A 124 6.52 -11.92 17.28
C GLU A 124 6.18 -10.71 16.38
N ALA A 125 6.56 -9.52 16.82
CA ALA A 125 6.37 -8.31 16.00
C ALA A 125 7.21 -8.36 14.71
N LEU A 126 8.42 -8.90 14.77
CA LEU A 126 9.25 -9.09 13.58
C LEU A 126 8.61 -10.11 12.62
N GLU A 127 8.14 -11.24 13.12
CA GLU A 127 7.47 -12.26 12.31
C GLU A 127 6.19 -11.72 11.65
N GLN A 128 5.37 -10.96 12.38
CA GLN A 128 4.19 -10.30 11.84
C GLN A 128 4.55 -9.31 10.72
N PHE A 129 5.59 -8.52 10.90
CA PHE A 129 6.06 -7.61 9.86
C PHE A 129 6.57 -8.36 8.63
N LEU A 130 7.38 -9.40 8.80
CA LEU A 130 7.89 -10.21 7.70
C LEU A 130 6.77 -10.92 6.96
N SER A 131 5.79 -11.46 7.70
CA SER A 131 4.61 -12.14 7.14
C SER A 131 3.68 -11.19 6.37
N SER A 132 3.69 -9.90 6.69
CA SER A 132 2.91 -8.89 5.97
C SER A 132 3.50 -8.49 4.61
N GLN A 133 4.75 -8.89 4.33
CA GLN A 133 5.40 -8.55 3.07
C GLN A 133 4.83 -9.35 1.91
N VAL A 134 4.66 -8.70 0.79
CA VAL A 134 4.14 -9.31 -0.44
C VAL A 134 5.10 -9.07 -1.60
N GLU A 135 4.93 -9.84 -2.66
CA GLU A 135 5.65 -9.61 -3.92
C GLU A 135 5.23 -8.28 -4.57
N TYR A 136 6.14 -7.69 -5.33
CA TYR A 136 5.92 -6.43 -6.03
C TYR A 136 6.69 -6.36 -7.34
N LEU A 137 6.30 -5.46 -8.22
CA LEU A 137 6.96 -5.26 -9.51
C LEU A 137 8.37 -4.69 -9.30
N PRO A 138 9.41 -5.22 -10.00
CA PRO A 138 10.80 -4.76 -9.85
C PRO A 138 10.99 -3.33 -10.34
N SER A 139 10.23 -2.91 -11.34
CA SER A 139 10.33 -1.59 -11.94
C SER A 139 9.47 -0.57 -11.19
N ASN A 140 10.11 0.40 -10.53
CA ASN A 140 9.39 1.53 -9.92
C ASN A 140 8.62 2.34 -10.96
N ARG A 141 9.19 2.53 -12.15
CA ARG A 141 8.55 3.27 -13.24
C ARG A 141 7.23 2.61 -13.66
N ASP A 142 7.22 1.28 -13.81
CA ASP A 142 6.02 0.56 -14.23
C ASP A 142 4.96 0.58 -13.13
N SER A 143 5.35 0.38 -11.87
CA SER A 143 4.45 0.53 -10.72
C SER A 143 3.83 1.93 -10.66
N GLN A 144 4.63 2.97 -10.82
CA GLN A 144 4.17 4.36 -10.79
C GLN A 144 3.24 4.68 -11.95
N GLN A 145 3.52 4.17 -13.16
CA GLN A 145 2.64 4.34 -14.31
C GLN A 145 1.25 3.71 -14.06
N LEU A 146 1.21 2.51 -13.52
CA LEU A 146 -0.04 1.85 -13.16
C LEU A 146 -0.81 2.61 -12.05
N VAL A 147 -0.10 3.09 -11.05
CA VAL A 147 -0.69 3.93 -9.98
C VAL A 147 -1.24 5.24 -10.54
N LEU A 148 -0.50 5.89 -11.46
CA LEU A 148 -0.95 7.11 -12.12
C LEU A 148 -2.25 6.90 -12.91
N GLU A 149 -2.35 5.82 -13.66
CA GLU A 149 -3.53 5.48 -14.45
C GLU A 149 -4.75 5.21 -13.56
N ALA A 150 -4.62 4.30 -12.59
CA ALA A 150 -5.72 3.95 -11.68
C ALA A 150 -6.06 5.10 -10.71
N GLY A 151 -5.06 5.83 -10.22
CA GLY A 151 -5.24 6.98 -9.34
C GLY A 151 -5.97 8.14 -10.00
N ARG A 152 -5.76 8.37 -11.30
CA ARG A 152 -6.57 9.33 -12.07
C ARG A 152 -8.04 8.96 -12.08
N GLU A 153 -8.37 7.70 -12.26
CA GLU A 153 -9.77 7.23 -12.23
C GLU A 153 -10.35 7.37 -10.82
N LEU A 154 -9.56 7.10 -9.78
CA LEU A 154 -9.98 7.33 -8.40
C LEU A 154 -10.30 8.82 -8.17
N LEU A 155 -9.39 9.74 -8.54
CA LEU A 155 -9.60 11.18 -8.37
C LEU A 155 -10.77 11.73 -9.20
N LYS A 156 -11.04 11.17 -10.38
CA LYS A 156 -12.25 11.51 -11.14
C LYS A 156 -13.53 11.14 -10.39
N LEU A 157 -13.51 10.02 -9.68
CA LEU A 157 -14.66 9.51 -8.93
C LEU A 157 -14.91 10.31 -7.64
N ILE A 158 -13.85 10.61 -6.88
CA ILE A 158 -13.98 11.18 -5.52
C ILE A 158 -13.72 12.69 -5.45
N GLY A 159 -13.13 13.27 -6.48
CA GLY A 159 -12.71 14.69 -6.50
C GLY A 159 -11.36 14.92 -5.82
N PRO A 160 -11.06 16.18 -5.43
CA PRO A 160 -9.81 16.55 -4.77
C PRO A 160 -9.60 15.80 -3.45
N ALA A 161 -8.37 15.33 -3.23
CA ALA A 161 -7.99 14.55 -2.06
C ALA A 161 -6.57 14.92 -1.59
N ILE A 162 -6.27 14.62 -0.33
CA ILE A 162 -4.93 14.65 0.24
C ILE A 162 -4.26 13.32 -0.09
N LEU A 163 -3.09 13.35 -0.70
CA LEU A 163 -2.32 12.14 -0.96
C LEU A 163 -1.30 11.92 0.16
N MET A 164 -1.38 10.76 0.79
CA MET A 164 -0.39 10.27 1.75
C MET A 164 0.29 9.03 1.16
N THR A 165 1.54 9.17 0.84
CA THR A 165 2.31 8.13 0.16
C THR A 165 3.51 7.69 0.99
N HIS A 166 3.93 6.44 0.80
CA HIS A 166 5.12 5.89 1.43
C HIS A 166 6.05 5.29 0.39
N SER A 167 7.36 5.64 0.47
CA SER A 167 8.44 4.99 -0.27
C SER A 167 8.17 4.92 -1.78
N GLN A 168 7.95 3.74 -2.36
CA GLN A 168 7.73 3.52 -3.80
C GLN A 168 6.55 4.32 -4.37
N ALA A 169 5.56 4.65 -3.55
CA ALA A 169 4.41 5.45 -3.97
C ALA A 169 4.65 6.97 -3.88
N GLY A 170 5.82 7.42 -3.40
CA GLY A 170 6.12 8.85 -3.19
C GLY A 170 6.39 9.66 -4.45
N PRO A 171 7.18 9.15 -5.42
CA PRO A 171 7.48 9.87 -6.68
C PRO A 171 6.30 10.02 -7.60
#